data_c0a6a9b4ab837e7b5b5fb4040db80012
#
_entry.id   c0a6a9b4ab837e7b5b5fb4040db80012
#
_cell.length_a   1.000
_cell.length_b   1.000
_cell.length_c   1.000
_cell.angle_alpha   90.00
_cell.angle_beta   90.00
_cell.angle_gamma   90.00
#
_symmetry.space_group_name_H-M   'P 1'
#
loop_
_entity.id
_entity.type
_entity.pdbx_description
1 polymer ?
#
loop_
_entity_poly.entity_id
_entity_poly.type
_entity_poly.pdbx_seq_one_letter_code
_entity_poly.pdbx_strand_id
1 'polypeptide(L)'
;METELCNMCMITDAEGRVLVQERLPKPSNPWSGLTFPGGHVEPGETVVASVIREVQEETGLTVSNLQNCGYIQWYNPVKQSQYFVFLFKTNTFSGELKDSVEGKVKWMTLDEMLAGSLAPNMIKYLAVFQNETIPQAYGISGQGLNLVDNNGILQ
;
A
#
# COMPACT_ATOMS: atom_id res chain seq x y z
N MET A 1 10.26 21.64 3.93
CA MET A 1 8.99 20.90 3.74
C MET A 1 9.12 19.54 4.41
N GLU A 2 8.13 19.17 5.20
CA GLU A 2 8.11 17.87 5.86
C GLU A 2 7.75 16.78 4.86
N THR A 3 8.47 15.66 4.91
CA THR A 3 8.24 14.50 4.02
C THR A 3 8.12 13.24 4.85
N GLU A 4 7.02 12.50 4.67
CA GLU A 4 6.83 11.19 5.27
C GLU A 4 7.03 10.10 4.22
N LEU A 5 7.66 9.01 4.62
CA LEU A 5 7.85 7.84 3.78
C LEU A 5 7.02 6.69 4.33
N CYS A 6 6.18 6.13 3.47
CA CYS A 6 5.31 5.00 3.78
C CYS A 6 5.52 3.87 2.78
N ASN A 7 4.95 2.73 3.06
CA ASN A 7 5.00 1.58 2.16
C ASN A 7 3.68 0.83 2.12
N MET A 8 3.50 -0.01 1.10
CA MET A 8 2.38 -0.93 0.97
C MET A 8 2.87 -2.16 0.21
N CYS A 9 2.41 -3.34 0.61
CA CYS A 9 2.87 -4.60 0.03
C CYS A 9 1.70 -5.46 -0.46
N MET A 10 1.72 -5.81 -1.75
CA MET A 10 0.79 -6.78 -2.33
C MET A 10 1.44 -8.17 -2.28
N ILE A 11 0.86 -9.06 -1.50
CA ILE A 11 1.36 -10.42 -1.30
C ILE A 11 0.39 -11.39 -1.98
N THR A 12 0.91 -12.24 -2.86
CA THR A 12 0.10 -13.19 -3.64
C THR A 12 0.49 -14.60 -3.26
N ASP A 13 -0.50 -15.47 -3.00
CA ASP A 13 -0.27 -16.88 -2.70
C ASP A 13 -0.21 -17.74 -3.97
N ALA A 14 -0.02 -19.06 -3.78
CA ALA A 14 0.10 -20.01 -4.88
C ALA A 14 -1.19 -20.16 -5.70
N GLU A 15 -2.35 -19.83 -5.13
CA GLU A 15 -3.64 -19.87 -5.81
C GLU A 15 -4.00 -18.53 -6.48
N GLY A 16 -3.10 -17.57 -6.46
CA GLY A 16 -3.35 -16.24 -7.05
C GLY A 16 -4.20 -15.30 -6.20
N ARG A 17 -4.42 -15.66 -4.92
CA ARG A 17 -5.13 -14.78 -3.99
C ARG A 17 -4.18 -13.73 -3.42
N VAL A 18 -4.72 -12.60 -3.07
CA VAL A 18 -3.95 -11.50 -2.43
C VAL A 18 -4.28 -11.43 -0.94
N LEU A 19 -3.28 -11.03 -0.15
CA LEU A 19 -3.49 -10.80 1.27
C LEU A 19 -4.08 -9.43 1.49
N VAL A 20 -5.29 -9.38 2.02
CA VAL A 20 -6.04 -8.15 2.22
C VAL A 20 -6.18 -7.87 3.71
N GLN A 21 -5.97 -6.62 4.08
CA GLN A 21 -6.24 -6.11 5.42
C GLN A 21 -7.56 -5.34 5.40
N GLU A 22 -8.44 -5.69 6.30
CA GLU A 22 -9.66 -4.91 6.54
C GLU A 22 -9.33 -3.86 7.59
N ARG A 23 -8.99 -2.65 7.13
CA ARG A 23 -8.56 -1.59 8.02
C ARG A 23 -9.73 -0.96 8.73
N LEU A 24 -9.59 -0.82 10.05
CA LEU A 24 -10.59 -0.22 10.91
C LEU A 24 -10.32 1.29 11.06
N PRO A 25 -11.37 2.13 11.17
CA PRO A 25 -11.19 3.56 11.38
C PRO A 25 -10.58 3.85 12.75
N LYS A 26 -9.74 4.89 12.81
CA LYS A 26 -9.12 5.37 14.05
C LYS A 26 -9.40 6.88 14.19
N PRO A 27 -9.39 7.42 15.42
CA PRO A 27 -9.58 8.87 15.60
C PRO A 27 -8.58 9.72 14.82
N SER A 28 -7.32 9.26 14.73
CA SER A 28 -6.25 9.95 13.99
C SER A 28 -6.33 9.73 12.48
N ASN A 29 -7.06 8.70 12.04
CA ASN A 29 -7.18 8.33 10.64
C ASN A 29 -8.51 7.64 10.41
N PRO A 30 -9.57 8.39 10.08
CA PRO A 30 -10.95 7.87 10.07
C PRO A 30 -11.28 6.97 8.88
N TRP A 31 -10.40 6.84 7.88
CA TRP A 31 -10.71 6.00 6.73
C TRP A 31 -10.63 4.51 7.08
N SER A 32 -11.42 3.73 6.39
CA SER A 32 -11.52 2.28 6.58
C SER A 32 -11.67 1.59 5.23
N GLY A 33 -11.64 0.28 5.22
CA GLY A 33 -11.88 -0.52 4.04
C GLY A 33 -10.76 -1.50 3.73
N LEU A 34 -10.92 -2.20 2.63
CA LEU A 34 -9.98 -3.22 2.18
C LEU A 34 -8.76 -2.57 1.54
N THR A 35 -7.59 -2.98 2.01
CA THR A 35 -6.29 -2.48 1.55
C THR A 35 -5.26 -3.59 1.66
N PHE A 36 -4.03 -3.31 1.23
CA PHE A 36 -2.89 -4.18 1.49
C PHE A 36 -2.17 -3.70 2.74
N PRO A 37 -1.44 -4.59 3.44
CA PRO A 37 -0.66 -4.19 4.61
C PRO A 37 0.45 -3.22 4.25
N GLY A 38 0.81 -2.36 5.18
CA GLY A 38 1.87 -1.37 5.03
C GLY A 38 1.91 -0.42 6.20
N GLY A 39 2.86 0.49 6.17
CA GLY A 39 3.03 1.46 7.25
C GLY A 39 4.13 2.47 6.96
N HIS A 40 4.73 2.99 8.00
CA HIS A 40 5.75 4.03 7.90
C HIS A 40 7.16 3.46 7.81
N VAL A 41 8.03 4.16 7.07
CA VAL A 41 9.47 3.93 7.09
C VAL A 41 10.03 4.73 8.26
N GLU A 42 10.70 4.05 9.18
CA GLU A 42 11.30 4.70 10.35
C GLU A 42 12.69 5.26 10.03
N PRO A 43 13.11 6.31 10.74
CA PRO A 43 14.47 6.86 10.54
C PRO A 43 15.55 5.78 10.67
N GLY A 44 16.45 5.73 9.71
CA GLY A 44 17.56 4.80 9.73
C GLY A 44 17.29 3.42 9.15
N GLU A 45 16.02 3.06 8.86
CA GLU A 45 15.75 1.79 8.19
C GLU A 45 15.61 1.98 6.68
N THR A 46 15.95 0.95 5.92
CA THR A 46 15.69 0.96 4.48
C THR A 46 14.19 0.81 4.21
N VAL A 47 13.75 1.29 3.05
CA VAL A 47 12.33 1.09 2.67
C VAL A 47 11.98 -0.38 2.63
N VAL A 48 12.85 -1.22 2.07
CA VAL A 48 12.63 -2.68 2.02
C VAL A 48 12.51 -3.26 3.44
N ALA A 49 13.40 -2.87 4.35
CA ALA A 49 13.33 -3.33 5.75
C ALA A 49 12.02 -2.92 6.42
N SER A 50 11.53 -1.72 6.12
CA SER A 50 10.26 -1.23 6.67
C SER A 50 9.07 -2.06 6.21
N VAL A 51 9.07 -2.49 4.95
CA VAL A 51 8.02 -3.38 4.42
C VAL A 51 8.02 -4.71 5.16
N ILE A 52 9.20 -5.32 5.31
CA ILE A 52 9.34 -6.61 6.01
C ILE A 52 8.83 -6.50 7.44
N ARG A 53 9.21 -5.44 8.14
CA ARG A 53 8.79 -5.19 9.52
C ARG A 53 7.28 -4.97 9.64
N GLU A 54 6.72 -4.08 8.83
CA GLU A 54 5.29 -3.76 8.88
C GLU A 54 4.42 -4.97 8.51
N VAL A 55 4.80 -5.73 7.49
CA VAL A 55 4.06 -6.94 7.12
C VAL A 55 4.07 -7.93 8.27
N GLN A 56 5.22 -8.14 8.90
CA GLN A 56 5.32 -9.06 10.03
C GLN A 56 4.46 -8.61 11.21
N GLU A 57 4.49 -7.33 11.54
CA GLU A 57 3.69 -6.76 12.64
C GLU A 57 2.19 -6.86 12.37
N GLU A 58 1.77 -6.58 11.14
CA GLU A 58 0.35 -6.51 10.79
C GLU A 58 -0.26 -7.84 10.41
N THR A 59 0.51 -8.79 9.91
CA THR A 59 -0.03 -10.02 9.32
C THR A 59 0.56 -11.31 9.90
N GLY A 60 1.68 -11.25 10.58
CA GLY A 60 2.42 -12.43 11.05
C GLY A 60 3.30 -13.07 10.01
N LEU A 61 3.26 -12.62 8.76
CA LEU A 61 4.08 -13.19 7.70
C LEU A 61 5.44 -12.53 7.60
N THR A 62 6.45 -13.33 7.27
CA THR A 62 7.78 -12.86 6.91
C THR A 62 7.91 -12.92 5.39
N VAL A 63 8.08 -11.77 4.75
CA VAL A 63 8.18 -11.68 3.29
C VAL A 63 9.61 -11.50 2.84
N SER A 64 9.89 -11.94 1.61
CA SER A 64 11.18 -11.75 0.93
C SER A 64 10.95 -11.58 -0.56
N ASN A 65 12.03 -11.40 -1.32
CA ASN A 65 11.97 -11.18 -2.77
C ASN A 65 11.02 -10.05 -3.17
N LEU A 66 11.08 -8.94 -2.46
CA LEU A 66 10.24 -7.79 -2.72
C LEU A 66 10.59 -7.14 -4.06
N GLN A 67 9.59 -6.93 -4.90
CA GLN A 67 9.73 -6.23 -6.17
C GLN A 67 9.10 -4.85 -6.06
N ASN A 68 9.88 -3.82 -6.40
CA ASN A 68 9.39 -2.43 -6.43
C ASN A 68 8.43 -2.26 -7.61
N CYS A 69 7.22 -1.75 -7.34
CA CYS A 69 6.19 -1.54 -8.36
C CYS A 69 6.01 -0.07 -8.73
N GLY A 70 6.61 0.83 -7.96
CA GLY A 70 6.40 2.26 -8.12
C GLY A 70 6.00 2.91 -6.81
N TYR A 71 5.37 4.07 -6.89
CA TYR A 71 5.03 4.82 -5.68
C TYR A 71 3.82 5.73 -5.89
N ILE A 72 3.23 6.13 -4.79
CA ILE A 72 2.15 7.12 -4.73
C ILE A 72 2.74 8.35 -4.06
N GLN A 73 2.51 9.51 -4.64
CA GLN A 73 3.04 10.78 -4.14
C GLN A 73 1.88 11.71 -3.82
N TRP A 74 1.83 12.18 -2.59
CA TRP A 74 0.82 13.12 -2.13
C TRP A 74 1.46 14.43 -1.68
N TYR A 75 0.87 15.53 -2.10
CA TYR A 75 1.25 16.85 -1.64
C TYR A 75 0.09 17.51 -0.89
N ASN A 76 0.39 18.10 0.26
CA ASN A 76 -0.57 18.88 1.04
C ASN A 76 -0.11 20.35 1.04
N PRO A 77 -0.74 21.21 0.23
CA PRO A 77 -0.30 22.61 0.14
C PRO A 77 -0.63 23.42 1.39
N VAL A 78 -1.64 23.02 2.16
CA VAL A 78 -2.01 23.73 3.41
C VAL A 78 -0.97 23.52 4.49
N LYS A 79 -0.56 22.25 4.70
CA LYS A 79 0.46 21.91 5.69
C LYS A 79 1.88 22.05 5.15
N GLN A 80 2.04 22.29 3.87
CA GLN A 80 3.34 22.29 3.17
C GLN A 80 4.12 21.02 3.48
N SER A 81 3.46 19.88 3.29
CA SER A 81 4.04 18.57 3.54
C SER A 81 3.77 17.64 2.36
N GLN A 82 4.51 16.57 2.27
CA GLN A 82 4.28 15.54 1.26
C GLN A 82 4.54 14.17 1.86
N TYR A 83 3.95 13.14 1.25
CA TYR A 83 4.31 11.79 1.60
C TYR A 83 4.33 10.88 0.38
N PHE A 84 5.15 9.85 0.49
CA PHE A 84 5.32 8.83 -0.55
C PHE A 84 4.91 7.49 0.02
N VAL A 85 4.15 6.72 -0.76
CA VAL A 85 3.85 5.33 -0.44
C VAL A 85 4.56 4.48 -1.47
N PHE A 86 5.64 3.81 -1.07
CA PHE A 86 6.39 2.92 -1.93
C PHE A 86 5.64 1.58 -2.03
N LEU A 87 5.42 1.11 -3.25
CA LEU A 87 4.62 -0.07 -3.52
C LEU A 87 5.52 -1.25 -3.87
N PHE A 88 5.35 -2.34 -3.13
CA PHE A 88 6.11 -3.58 -3.36
C PHE A 88 5.16 -4.75 -3.53
N LYS A 89 5.59 -5.75 -4.28
CA LYS A 89 4.86 -7.01 -4.40
C LYS A 89 5.79 -8.18 -4.18
N THR A 90 5.24 -9.30 -3.71
CA THR A 90 5.98 -10.55 -3.56
C THR A 90 5.01 -11.72 -3.53
N ASN A 91 5.52 -12.90 -3.90
CA ASN A 91 4.84 -14.17 -3.72
C ASN A 91 5.64 -15.10 -2.81
N THR A 92 6.69 -14.59 -2.15
CA THR A 92 7.58 -15.37 -1.29
C THR A 92 7.41 -14.97 0.16
N PHE A 93 6.85 -15.88 0.95
CA PHE A 93 6.57 -15.61 2.36
C PHE A 93 6.54 -16.88 3.17
N SER A 94 6.64 -16.74 4.50
CA SER A 94 6.51 -17.81 5.47
C SER A 94 5.78 -17.30 6.70
N GLY A 95 5.45 -18.22 7.62
CA GLY A 95 4.75 -17.87 8.85
C GLY A 95 3.26 -18.11 8.77
N GLU A 96 2.55 -17.75 9.83
CA GLU A 96 1.11 -17.92 9.96
C GLU A 96 0.41 -16.58 10.09
N LEU A 97 -0.75 -16.45 9.42
CA LEU A 97 -1.55 -15.24 9.51
C LEU A 97 -2.04 -15.01 10.93
N LYS A 98 -1.98 -13.75 11.35
CA LYS A 98 -2.62 -13.29 12.57
C LYS A 98 -3.14 -11.87 12.37
N ASP A 99 -4.25 -11.57 13.01
CA ASP A 99 -4.80 -10.22 13.01
C ASP A 99 -3.97 -9.31 13.89
N SER A 100 -4.07 -8.01 13.69
CA SER A 100 -3.40 -7.00 14.49
C SER A 100 -4.38 -5.90 14.89
N VAL A 101 -3.87 -4.92 15.65
CA VAL A 101 -4.66 -3.73 16.01
C VAL A 101 -5.03 -2.88 14.79
N GLU A 102 -4.30 -3.04 13.68
CA GLU A 102 -4.59 -2.32 12.44
C GLU A 102 -5.80 -2.90 11.70
N GLY A 103 -6.13 -4.17 11.94
CA GLY A 103 -7.28 -4.81 11.33
C GLY A 103 -7.10 -6.31 11.15
N LYS A 104 -8.13 -6.92 10.58
CA LYS A 104 -8.13 -8.34 10.23
C LYS A 104 -7.47 -8.54 8.88
N VAL A 105 -6.81 -9.69 8.71
CA VAL A 105 -6.17 -10.05 7.45
C VAL A 105 -6.72 -11.38 6.93
N LYS A 106 -6.90 -11.45 5.62
CA LYS A 106 -7.39 -12.68 4.97
C LYS A 106 -6.95 -12.74 3.52
N TRP A 107 -6.84 -13.95 3.02
CA TRP A 107 -6.64 -14.21 1.59
C TRP A 107 -7.96 -14.08 0.85
N MET A 108 -7.96 -13.39 -0.28
CA MET A 108 -9.11 -13.33 -1.17
C MET A 108 -8.63 -13.15 -2.60
N THR A 109 -9.48 -13.49 -3.57
CA THR A 109 -9.17 -13.18 -4.96
C THR A 109 -9.23 -11.67 -5.16
N LEU A 110 -8.53 -11.18 -6.18
CA LEU A 110 -8.59 -9.76 -6.51
C LEU A 110 -10.02 -9.34 -6.86
N ASP A 111 -10.78 -10.19 -7.55
CA ASP A 111 -12.18 -9.92 -7.90
C ASP A 111 -13.04 -9.78 -6.63
N GLU A 112 -12.84 -10.64 -5.63
CA GLU A 112 -13.53 -10.53 -4.34
C GLU A 112 -13.18 -9.22 -3.63
N MET A 113 -11.90 -8.83 -3.65
CA MET A 113 -11.47 -7.57 -3.08
C MET A 113 -12.14 -6.38 -3.76
N LEU A 114 -12.15 -6.37 -5.10
CA LEU A 114 -12.74 -5.29 -5.89
C LEU A 114 -14.26 -5.20 -5.72
N ALA A 115 -14.93 -6.30 -5.39
CA ALA A 115 -16.36 -6.32 -5.10
C ALA A 115 -16.70 -5.82 -3.69
N GLY A 116 -15.71 -5.69 -2.82
CA GLY A 116 -15.89 -5.25 -1.43
C GLY A 116 -15.77 -3.74 -1.26
N SER A 117 -15.79 -3.31 0.01
CA SER A 117 -15.61 -1.90 0.36
C SER A 117 -14.13 -1.56 0.41
N LEU A 118 -13.62 -0.98 -0.66
CA LEU A 118 -12.22 -0.61 -0.77
C LEU A 118 -11.86 0.62 0.06
N ALA A 119 -10.63 0.64 0.58
CA ALA A 119 -10.04 1.85 1.14
C ALA A 119 -9.97 2.93 0.06
N PRO A 120 -9.94 4.22 0.44
CA PRO A 120 -9.90 5.31 -0.53
C PRO A 120 -8.75 5.19 -1.52
N ASN A 121 -9.01 5.45 -2.79
CA ASN A 121 -8.04 5.47 -3.89
C ASN A 121 -7.41 4.11 -4.22
N MET A 122 -7.90 3.02 -3.66
CA MET A 122 -7.29 1.69 -3.84
C MET A 122 -7.25 1.27 -5.31
N ILE A 123 -8.24 1.65 -6.12
CA ILE A 123 -8.25 1.37 -7.56
C ILE A 123 -7.02 1.99 -8.25
N LYS A 124 -6.67 3.21 -7.87
CA LYS A 124 -5.51 3.92 -8.44
C LYS A 124 -4.20 3.27 -7.97
N TYR A 125 -4.13 2.85 -6.73
CA TYR A 125 -2.97 2.12 -6.20
C TYR A 125 -2.77 0.81 -6.98
N LEU A 126 -3.85 0.06 -7.20
CA LEU A 126 -3.81 -1.18 -7.97
C LEU A 126 -3.30 -0.97 -9.40
N ALA A 127 -3.68 0.13 -10.03
CA ALA A 127 -3.20 0.45 -11.38
C ALA A 127 -1.67 0.60 -11.42
N VAL A 128 -1.07 1.17 -10.37
CA VAL A 128 0.39 1.26 -10.27
C VAL A 128 1.01 -0.10 -9.99
N PHE A 129 0.44 -0.88 -9.06
CA PHE A 129 0.94 -2.24 -8.76
C PHE A 129 0.97 -3.14 -10.00
N GLN A 130 0.02 -3.00 -10.90
CA GLN A 130 -0.23 -3.96 -11.97
C GLN A 130 0.24 -3.49 -13.35
N ASN A 131 0.83 -2.30 -13.45
CA ASN A 131 1.14 -1.72 -14.77
C ASN A 131 2.51 -1.04 -14.76
N GLU A 132 3.49 -1.68 -15.40
CA GLU A 132 4.85 -1.16 -15.49
C GLU A 132 4.95 0.17 -16.25
N THR A 133 3.94 0.51 -17.08
CA THR A 133 3.92 1.79 -17.80
C THR A 133 3.37 2.94 -16.95
N ILE A 134 2.89 2.64 -15.72
CA ILE A 134 2.38 3.61 -14.77
C ILE A 134 3.26 3.55 -13.51
N PRO A 135 4.39 4.28 -13.48
CA PRO A 135 5.34 4.18 -12.38
C PRO A 135 4.86 4.83 -11.08
N GLN A 136 3.85 5.68 -11.16
CA GLN A 136 3.35 6.38 -9.98
C GLN A 136 1.93 6.90 -10.17
N ALA A 137 1.35 7.31 -9.06
CA ALA A 137 0.20 8.20 -9.03
C ALA A 137 0.57 9.43 -8.22
N TYR A 138 -0.06 10.55 -8.52
CA TYR A 138 0.19 11.82 -7.87
C TYR A 138 -1.13 12.47 -7.48
N GLY A 139 -1.20 12.95 -6.27
CA GLY A 139 -2.38 13.64 -5.76
C GLY A 139 -2.04 14.86 -4.93
N ILE A 140 -2.98 15.79 -4.94
CA ILE A 140 -2.98 16.94 -4.04
C ILE A 140 -4.13 16.72 -3.07
N SER A 141 -3.86 16.86 -1.77
CA SER A 141 -4.87 16.65 -0.74
C SER A 141 -6.14 17.45 -1.03
N GLY A 142 -7.28 16.75 -1.06
CA GLY A 142 -8.58 17.34 -1.36
C GLY A 142 -8.93 17.43 -2.84
N GLN A 143 -8.01 17.05 -3.75
CA GLN A 143 -8.23 17.17 -5.20
C GLN A 143 -8.18 15.82 -5.94
N GLY A 144 -7.99 14.72 -5.20
CA GLY A 144 -7.95 13.38 -5.80
C GLY A 144 -6.57 12.96 -6.27
N LEU A 145 -6.51 11.75 -6.84
CA LEU A 145 -5.28 11.08 -7.23
C LEU A 145 -5.33 10.80 -8.74
N ASN A 146 -4.24 11.07 -9.43
CA ASN A 146 -4.11 10.84 -10.87
C ASN A 146 -2.94 9.91 -11.18
N LEU A 147 -3.11 9.04 -12.16
CA LEU A 147 -2.03 8.18 -12.64
C LEU A 147 -1.06 9.01 -13.50
N VAL A 148 0.23 8.68 -13.39
CA VAL A 148 1.28 9.35 -14.17
C VAL A 148 2.03 8.28 -14.94
N ASP A 149 2.14 8.46 -16.26
CA ASP A 149 2.88 7.53 -17.11
C ASP A 149 4.38 7.85 -17.16
N ASN A 150 5.13 7.03 -17.91
CA ASN A 150 6.58 7.20 -17.99
C ASN A 150 7.03 8.46 -18.75
N ASN A 151 6.11 9.19 -19.33
CA ASN A 151 6.38 10.47 -19.99
C ASN A 151 5.98 11.67 -19.11
N GLY A 152 5.50 11.41 -17.89
CA GLY A 152 5.05 12.45 -16.97
C GLY A 152 3.66 12.98 -17.26
N ILE A 153 2.88 12.28 -18.08
CA ILE A 153 1.53 12.70 -18.47
C ILE A 153 0.53 12.14 -17.45
N LEU A 154 -0.32 13.00 -16.91
CA LEU A 154 -1.38 12.62 -15.96
C LEU A 154 -2.55 11.97 -16.70
N GLN A 155 -3.11 10.94 -16.07
CA GLN A 155 -4.27 10.21 -16.59
C GLN A 155 -5.39 10.14 -15.57
#